data_4c0c36e23dcf14a215d31a01b1d36508
#
_entry.id   4c0c36e23dcf14a215d31a01b1d36508
#
_cell.length_a   1.000
_cell.length_b   1.000
_cell.length_c   1.000
_cell.angle_alpha   90.00
_cell.angle_beta   90.00
_cell.angle_gamma   90.00
#
_symmetry.space_group_name_H-M   'P 1'
#
loop_
_entity.id
_entity.type
_entity.pdbx_description
1 polymer ?
#
loop_
_entity_poly.entity_id
_entity_poly.type
_entity_poly.pdbx_seq_one_letter_code
_entity_poly.pdbx_strand_id
1 'polypeptide(L)'
;MMTTSESNLLITDERDHFAIIVSRFNDLVTRRLLDGALETFRRHGAKDEQLTVVWAPGAFELPQLAQHLASSKKFAAVVALGAVIQGETTHHDYINHQVAAGVMRTAQETGIPVLFGVLTCENLDQALNRAGGKAGNKGTEADRKSVV
;
A
#
# COMPACT_ATOMS: atom_id res chain seq x y z
N MET A 1 10.49 -10.12 33.74
CA MET A 1 10.69 -10.88 32.48
C MET A 1 10.52 -9.92 31.31
N MET A 2 11.50 -9.86 30.45
CA MET A 2 11.42 -9.01 29.26
C MET A 2 10.66 -9.79 28.16
N THR A 3 9.59 -9.22 27.64
CA THR A 3 8.88 -9.78 26.49
C THR A 3 9.31 -9.05 25.24
N THR A 4 9.96 -9.72 24.32
CA THR A 4 10.33 -9.18 23.03
C THR A 4 9.27 -9.63 22.02
N SER A 5 8.57 -8.68 21.41
CA SER A 5 7.69 -9.00 20.28
C SER A 5 8.44 -8.69 18.98
N GLU A 6 8.52 -9.66 18.11
CA GLU A 6 9.08 -9.46 16.77
C GLU A 6 7.96 -9.13 15.79
N SER A 7 8.29 -8.28 14.83
CA SER A 7 7.35 -7.80 13.82
C SER A 7 7.00 -8.82 12.73
N ASN A 8 7.22 -10.10 12.98
CA ASN A 8 6.93 -11.18 12.05
C ASN A 8 5.77 -12.05 12.52
N LEU A 9 4.75 -11.41 13.08
CA LEU A 9 3.57 -12.10 13.55
C LEU A 9 2.79 -12.69 12.38
N LEU A 10 2.32 -13.92 12.57
CA LEU A 10 1.44 -14.57 11.60
C LEU A 10 0.03 -14.00 11.72
N ILE A 11 -0.64 -13.88 10.59
CA ILE A 11 -2.06 -13.56 10.53
C ILE A 11 -2.80 -14.86 10.86
N THR A 12 -3.33 -14.94 12.06
CA THR A 12 -3.98 -16.16 12.56
C THR A 12 -5.49 -16.04 12.68
N ASP A 13 -6.03 -14.82 12.68
CA ASP A 13 -7.47 -14.58 12.77
C ASP A 13 -8.07 -14.52 11.37
N GLU A 14 -8.88 -15.53 11.03
CA GLU A 14 -9.56 -15.61 9.74
C GLU A 14 -10.65 -14.54 9.55
N ARG A 15 -11.01 -13.82 10.60
CA ARG A 15 -11.98 -12.72 10.55
C ARG A 15 -11.33 -11.41 10.08
N ASP A 16 -10.01 -11.31 10.16
CA ASP A 16 -9.29 -10.14 9.68
C ASP A 16 -9.26 -10.13 8.15
N HIS A 17 -9.72 -9.03 7.58
CA HIS A 17 -9.68 -8.78 6.15
C HIS A 17 -8.81 -7.57 5.87
N PHE A 18 -8.14 -7.58 4.73
CA PHE A 18 -7.21 -6.52 4.31
C PHE A 18 -7.59 -6.05 2.92
N ALA A 19 -7.56 -4.74 2.72
CA ALA A 19 -7.78 -4.16 1.41
C ALA A 19 -6.45 -3.62 0.84
N ILE A 20 -6.26 -3.80 -0.45
CA ILE A 20 -5.11 -3.29 -1.18
C ILE A 20 -5.64 -2.44 -2.33
N ILE A 21 -5.36 -1.16 -2.32
CA ILE A 21 -5.73 -0.26 -3.41
C ILE A 21 -4.51 -0.06 -4.29
N VAL A 22 -4.70 -0.23 -5.59
CA VAL A 22 -3.61 -0.17 -6.57
C VAL A 22 -3.94 0.81 -7.67
N SER A 23 -3.06 1.75 -7.94
CA SER A 23 -3.18 2.69 -9.04
C SER A 23 -2.97 1.99 -10.39
N ARG A 24 -3.87 2.24 -11.35
CA ARG A 24 -3.69 1.75 -12.73
C ARG A 24 -2.65 2.55 -13.51
N PHE A 25 -2.54 3.82 -13.20
CA PHE A 25 -1.53 4.64 -13.85
C PHE A 25 -0.14 4.14 -13.46
N ASN A 26 0.75 3.96 -14.44
CA ASN A 26 2.04 3.29 -14.29
C ASN A 26 1.91 1.81 -13.88
N ASP A 27 1.02 1.08 -14.51
CA ASP A 27 0.68 -0.30 -14.10
C ASP A 27 1.84 -1.31 -14.27
N LEU A 28 2.81 -1.04 -15.14
CA LEU A 28 4.03 -1.82 -15.21
C LEU A 28 4.74 -1.89 -13.86
N VAL A 29 4.72 -0.79 -13.12
CA VAL A 29 5.32 -0.68 -11.78
C VAL A 29 4.33 -1.16 -10.71
N THR A 30 3.10 -0.69 -10.75
CA THR A 30 2.13 -0.94 -9.67
C THR A 30 1.70 -2.40 -9.59
N ARG A 31 1.67 -3.13 -10.70
CA ARG A 31 1.43 -4.58 -10.68
C ARG A 31 2.52 -5.33 -9.91
N ARG A 32 3.77 -4.91 -10.04
CA ARG A 32 4.87 -5.50 -9.28
C ARG A 32 4.79 -5.18 -7.79
N LEU A 33 4.34 -3.97 -7.44
CA LEU A 33 4.07 -3.61 -6.05
C LEU A 33 2.96 -4.47 -5.46
N LEU A 34 1.90 -4.68 -6.22
CA LEU A 34 0.79 -5.54 -5.82
C LEU A 34 1.25 -6.98 -5.59
N ASP A 35 2.02 -7.54 -6.51
CA ASP A 35 2.55 -8.90 -6.37
C ASP A 35 3.38 -9.04 -5.08
N GLY A 36 4.22 -8.06 -4.78
CA GLY A 36 5.01 -8.03 -3.55
C GLY A 36 4.15 -7.96 -2.29
N ALA A 37 3.10 -7.16 -2.30
CA ALA A 37 2.17 -7.06 -1.18
C ALA A 37 1.39 -8.36 -0.98
N LEU A 38 0.80 -8.92 -2.02
CA LEU A 38 0.04 -10.17 -1.96
C LEU A 38 0.91 -11.33 -1.45
N GLU A 39 2.12 -11.45 -1.97
CA GLU A 39 3.04 -12.50 -1.52
C GLU A 39 3.37 -12.35 -0.03
N THR A 40 3.59 -11.13 0.43
CA THR A 40 3.90 -10.87 1.85
C THR A 40 2.71 -11.24 2.75
N PHE A 41 1.48 -10.87 2.38
CA PHE A 41 0.30 -11.29 3.13
C PHE A 41 0.19 -12.82 3.23
N ARG A 42 0.40 -13.51 2.11
CA ARG A 42 0.36 -14.99 2.07
C ARG A 42 1.44 -15.62 2.94
N ARG A 43 2.66 -15.08 2.92
CA ARG A 43 3.75 -15.55 3.77
C ARG A 43 3.45 -15.39 5.26
N HIS A 44 2.66 -14.39 5.62
CA HIS A 44 2.23 -14.17 7.00
C HIS A 44 0.95 -14.92 7.36
N GLY A 45 0.46 -15.80 6.49
CA GLY A 45 -0.65 -16.68 6.77
C GLY A 45 -2.02 -16.21 6.30
N ALA A 46 -2.12 -15.08 5.61
CA ALA A 46 -3.39 -14.64 5.05
C ALA A 46 -3.84 -15.57 3.91
N LYS A 47 -5.12 -15.91 3.91
CA LYS A 47 -5.77 -16.63 2.82
C LYS A 47 -6.29 -15.62 1.79
N ASP A 48 -6.42 -16.05 0.55
CA ASP A 48 -6.89 -15.17 -0.54
C ASP A 48 -8.29 -14.57 -0.25
N GLU A 49 -9.14 -15.30 0.47
CA GLU A 49 -10.47 -14.83 0.88
C GLU A 49 -10.41 -13.65 1.85
N GLN A 50 -9.29 -13.43 2.51
CA GLN A 50 -9.07 -12.30 3.43
C GLN A 50 -8.55 -11.05 2.71
N LEU A 51 -8.23 -11.15 1.42
CA LEU A 51 -7.61 -10.09 0.65
C LEU A 51 -8.59 -9.54 -0.40
N THR A 52 -8.75 -8.22 -0.41
CA THR A 52 -9.55 -7.50 -1.42
C THR A 52 -8.66 -6.52 -2.15
N VAL A 53 -8.61 -6.63 -3.47
CA VAL A 53 -7.83 -5.73 -4.32
C VAL A 53 -8.80 -4.79 -5.04
N VAL A 54 -8.53 -3.49 -4.93
CA VAL A 54 -9.31 -2.44 -5.57
C VAL A 54 -8.39 -1.62 -6.47
N TRP A 55 -8.74 -1.50 -7.74
CA TRP A 55 -7.98 -0.70 -8.69
C TRP A 55 -8.50 0.73 -8.74
N ALA A 56 -7.61 1.70 -8.51
CA ALA A 56 -7.85 3.13 -8.65
C ALA A 56 -7.36 3.62 -10.01
N PRO A 57 -7.98 4.65 -10.60
CA PRO A 57 -7.48 5.22 -11.87
C PRO A 57 -6.04 5.71 -11.77
N GLY A 58 -5.72 6.44 -10.72
CA GLY A 58 -4.40 7.00 -10.49
C GLY A 58 -4.10 7.15 -9.01
N ALA A 59 -2.91 7.67 -8.70
CA ALA A 59 -2.48 7.86 -7.31
C ALA A 59 -3.34 8.92 -6.59
N PHE A 60 -3.84 9.91 -7.31
CA PHE A 60 -4.65 10.99 -6.72
C PHE A 60 -5.96 10.49 -6.10
N GLU A 61 -6.51 9.39 -6.60
CA GLU A 61 -7.75 8.79 -6.10
C GLU A 61 -7.53 7.81 -4.93
N LEU A 62 -6.28 7.47 -4.60
CA LEU A 62 -5.97 6.54 -3.52
C LEU A 62 -6.52 6.99 -2.16
N PRO A 63 -6.36 8.25 -1.74
CA PRO A 63 -6.87 8.68 -0.43
C PRO A 63 -8.39 8.56 -0.29
N GLN A 64 -9.16 8.88 -1.33
CA GLN A 64 -10.61 8.78 -1.31
C GLN A 64 -11.08 7.33 -1.17
N LEU A 65 -10.49 6.42 -1.93
CA LEU A 65 -10.79 5.00 -1.84
C LEU A 65 -10.34 4.42 -0.48
N ALA A 66 -9.18 4.83 0.02
CA ALA A 66 -8.70 4.43 1.34
C ALA A 66 -9.68 4.84 2.43
N GLN A 67 -10.19 6.06 2.37
CA GLN A 67 -11.16 6.55 3.35
C GLN A 67 -12.46 5.75 3.29
N HIS A 68 -12.96 5.46 2.10
CA HIS A 68 -14.16 4.66 1.92
C HIS A 68 -14.01 3.25 2.51
N LEU A 69 -12.90 2.59 2.21
CA LEU A 69 -12.64 1.23 2.68
C LEU A 69 -12.37 1.19 4.20
N ALA A 70 -11.56 2.11 4.71
CA ALA A 70 -11.25 2.17 6.14
C ALA A 70 -12.49 2.51 6.97
N SER A 71 -13.34 3.44 6.49
CA SER A 71 -14.57 3.83 7.17
C SER A 71 -15.63 2.74 7.20
N SER A 72 -15.55 1.76 6.32
CA SER A 72 -16.48 0.62 6.30
C SER A 72 -16.32 -0.30 7.53
N LYS A 73 -15.19 -0.22 8.21
CA LYS A 73 -14.82 -1.08 9.36
C LYS A 73 -14.79 -2.57 9.04
N LYS A 74 -14.72 -2.93 7.76
CA LYS A 74 -14.62 -4.31 7.30
C LYS A 74 -13.18 -4.81 7.20
N PHE A 75 -12.20 -3.89 7.24
CA PHE A 75 -10.79 -4.19 7.02
C PHE A 75 -9.96 -3.84 8.25
N ALA A 76 -9.05 -4.74 8.61
CA ALA A 76 -8.09 -4.51 9.69
C ALA A 76 -7.01 -3.51 9.28
N ALA A 77 -6.70 -3.43 8.00
CA ALA A 77 -5.77 -2.47 7.43
C ALA A 77 -6.07 -2.24 5.95
N VAL A 78 -5.63 -1.11 5.43
CA VAL A 78 -5.71 -0.75 4.01
C VAL A 78 -4.31 -0.42 3.52
N VAL A 79 -3.88 -1.02 2.42
CA VAL A 79 -2.59 -0.75 1.79
C VAL A 79 -2.84 0.05 0.51
N ALA A 80 -2.19 1.20 0.36
CA ALA A 80 -2.30 2.05 -0.82
C ALA A 80 -1.01 1.94 -1.64
N LEU A 81 -1.11 1.44 -2.85
CA LEU A 81 0.00 1.23 -3.77
C LEU A 81 -0.14 2.10 -5.00
N GLY A 82 0.91 2.79 -5.35
CA GLY A 82 0.94 3.64 -6.52
C GLY A 82 2.36 3.98 -6.94
N ALA A 83 2.49 4.63 -8.08
CA ALA A 83 3.77 5.12 -8.57
C ALA A 83 3.55 6.48 -9.23
N VAL A 84 4.22 7.48 -8.71
CA VAL A 84 4.25 8.83 -9.27
C VAL A 84 5.65 9.07 -9.82
N ILE A 85 5.74 9.16 -11.15
CA ILE A 85 6.99 9.35 -11.86
C ILE A 85 7.00 10.79 -12.39
N GLN A 86 8.10 11.47 -12.17
CA GLN A 86 8.28 12.85 -12.64
C GLN A 86 8.12 12.92 -14.16
N GLY A 87 7.23 13.85 -14.61
CA GLY A 87 7.07 14.19 -16.00
C GLY A 87 7.80 15.48 -16.34
N GLU A 88 7.41 16.11 -17.45
CA GLU A 88 7.99 17.38 -17.93
C GLU A 88 7.55 18.58 -17.08
N THR A 89 6.52 18.43 -16.24
CA THR A 89 5.97 19.50 -15.40
C THR A 89 6.11 19.17 -13.91
N THR A 90 5.84 20.16 -13.05
CA THR A 90 5.83 19.97 -11.58
C THR A 90 4.55 19.34 -11.06
N HIS A 91 3.67 18.85 -11.92
CA HIS A 91 2.38 18.25 -11.55
C HIS A 91 2.53 17.10 -10.54
N HIS A 92 3.59 16.30 -10.67
CA HIS A 92 3.88 15.19 -9.75
C HIS A 92 4.04 15.63 -8.28
N ASP A 93 4.56 16.84 -8.02
CA ASP A 93 4.73 17.34 -6.65
C ASP A 93 3.39 17.57 -5.97
N TYR A 94 2.41 18.11 -6.67
CA TYR A 94 1.06 18.30 -6.14
C TYR A 94 0.39 16.97 -5.80
N ILE A 95 0.53 16.00 -6.68
CA ILE A 95 -0.02 14.65 -6.46
C ILE A 95 0.63 14.02 -5.23
N ASN A 96 1.95 14.05 -5.15
CA ASN A 96 2.71 13.43 -4.06
C ASN A 96 2.30 13.98 -2.69
N HIS A 97 2.24 15.30 -2.57
CA HIS A 97 1.88 15.95 -1.31
C HIS A 97 0.45 15.63 -0.88
N GLN A 98 -0.50 15.70 -1.83
CA GLN A 98 -1.91 15.46 -1.51
C GLN A 98 -2.20 13.99 -1.21
N VAL A 99 -1.56 13.07 -1.92
CA VAL A 99 -1.71 11.63 -1.67
C VAL A 99 -1.15 11.27 -0.29
N ALA A 100 0.04 11.70 0.04
CA ALA A 100 0.66 11.43 1.34
C ALA A 100 -0.18 12.02 2.49
N ALA A 101 -0.59 13.28 2.37
CA ALA A 101 -1.41 13.94 3.38
C ALA A 101 -2.78 13.26 3.54
N GLY A 102 -3.42 12.89 2.43
CA GLY A 102 -4.72 12.24 2.43
C GLY A 102 -4.70 10.85 3.04
N VAL A 103 -3.69 10.06 2.74
CA VAL A 103 -3.50 8.72 3.32
C VAL A 103 -3.29 8.82 4.83
N MET A 104 -2.42 9.73 5.28
CA MET A 104 -2.18 9.95 6.71
C MET A 104 -3.47 10.38 7.43
N ARG A 105 -4.20 11.33 6.86
CA ARG A 105 -5.47 11.82 7.44
C ARG A 105 -6.48 10.70 7.57
N THR A 106 -6.62 9.86 6.56
CA THR A 106 -7.53 8.72 6.59
C THR A 106 -7.22 7.78 7.75
N ALA A 107 -5.96 7.43 7.95
CA ALA A 107 -5.55 6.58 9.07
C ALA A 107 -5.88 7.22 10.42
N GLN A 108 -5.62 8.52 10.57
CA GLN A 108 -5.90 9.24 11.80
C GLN A 108 -7.40 9.37 12.10
N GLU A 109 -8.21 9.66 11.10
CA GLU A 109 -9.66 9.87 11.26
C GLU A 109 -10.41 8.56 11.49
N THR A 110 -9.99 7.47 10.85
CA THR A 110 -10.68 6.18 10.93
C THR A 110 -10.15 5.28 12.04
N GLY A 111 -8.93 5.51 12.51
CA GLY A 111 -8.25 4.63 13.45
C GLY A 111 -7.80 3.30 12.84
N ILE A 112 -7.98 3.11 11.54
CA ILE A 112 -7.55 1.91 10.80
C ILE A 112 -6.19 2.20 10.17
N PRO A 113 -5.20 1.32 10.29
CA PRO A 113 -3.92 1.48 9.60
C PRO A 113 -4.12 1.62 8.09
N VAL A 114 -3.62 2.70 7.53
CA VAL A 114 -3.57 2.91 6.09
C VAL A 114 -2.10 3.06 5.71
N LEU A 115 -1.58 2.14 4.94
CA LEU A 115 -0.17 2.00 4.70
C LEU A 115 0.21 2.60 3.36
N PHE A 116 1.25 3.41 3.37
CA PHE A 116 1.70 4.17 2.22
C PHE A 116 2.76 3.41 1.45
N GLY A 117 2.39 2.83 0.32
CA GLY A 117 3.26 2.15 -0.63
C GLY A 117 3.30 2.87 -1.98
N VAL A 118 3.36 4.19 -1.97
CA VAL A 118 3.38 5.00 -3.17
C VAL A 118 4.82 5.42 -3.47
N LEU A 119 5.34 5.00 -4.63
CA LEU A 119 6.65 5.39 -5.10
C LEU A 119 6.60 6.82 -5.67
N THR A 120 7.60 7.58 -5.34
CA THR A 120 7.83 8.92 -5.90
C THR A 120 9.21 8.92 -6.52
N CYS A 121 9.29 8.90 -7.84
CA CYS A 121 10.53 8.68 -8.58
C CYS A 121 10.71 9.70 -9.71
N GLU A 122 11.96 9.97 -10.04
CA GLU A 122 12.31 10.87 -11.14
C GLU A 122 12.14 10.21 -12.50
N ASN A 123 12.30 8.88 -12.56
CA ASN A 123 12.21 8.13 -13.81
C ASN A 123 11.71 6.71 -13.57
N LEU A 124 11.40 6.02 -14.66
CA LEU A 124 10.87 4.64 -14.64
C LEU A 124 11.88 3.66 -14.03
N ASP A 125 13.17 3.81 -14.32
CA ASP A 125 14.19 2.90 -13.81
C ASP A 125 14.26 2.93 -12.28
N GLN A 126 14.17 4.12 -11.68
CA GLN A 126 14.09 4.25 -10.21
C GLN A 126 12.84 3.53 -9.67
N ALA A 127 11.71 3.69 -10.33
CA ALA A 127 10.46 3.05 -9.91
C ALA A 127 10.56 1.51 -9.99
N LEU A 128 11.08 0.97 -11.07
CA LEU A 128 11.28 -0.47 -11.24
C LEU A 128 12.25 -1.04 -10.21
N ASN A 129 13.31 -0.31 -9.88
CA ASN A 129 14.28 -0.74 -8.87
C ASN A 129 13.65 -0.89 -7.48
N ARG A 130 12.61 -0.09 -7.18
CA ARG A 130 11.88 -0.12 -5.91
C ARG A 130 10.62 -0.98 -5.93
N ALA A 131 10.31 -1.57 -7.09
CA ALA A 131 9.19 -2.47 -7.28
C ALA A 131 9.66 -3.92 -7.56
N GLY A 132 10.69 -4.36 -6.87
CA GLY A 132 11.26 -5.70 -6.98
C GLY A 132 12.57 -5.77 -7.74
N GLY A 133 13.15 -4.62 -8.11
CA GLY A 133 14.49 -4.53 -8.70
C GLY A 133 15.60 -4.47 -7.63
N LYS A 134 16.61 -3.65 -7.87
CA LYS A 134 17.81 -3.58 -7.01
C LYS A 134 17.56 -3.08 -5.59
N ALA A 135 16.57 -2.21 -5.40
CA ALA A 135 16.28 -1.54 -4.13
C ALA A 135 15.09 -2.15 -3.38
N GLY A 136 14.76 -3.42 -3.63
CA GLY A 136 13.67 -4.12 -2.97
C GLY A 136 12.30 -3.84 -3.57
N ASN A 137 11.25 -4.09 -2.80
CA ASN A 137 9.86 -3.90 -3.25
C ASN A 137 9.07 -3.11 -2.21
N LYS A 138 8.63 -1.91 -2.58
CA LYS A 138 7.88 -1.02 -1.70
C LYS A 138 6.50 -1.59 -1.31
N GLY A 139 5.90 -2.41 -2.17
CA GLY A 139 4.67 -3.12 -1.86
C GLY A 139 4.86 -4.12 -0.72
N THR A 140 5.92 -4.90 -0.77
CA THR A 140 6.33 -5.79 0.32
C THR A 140 6.56 -5.02 1.63
N GLU A 141 7.27 -3.90 1.57
CA GLU A 141 7.57 -3.08 2.74
C GLU A 141 6.33 -2.46 3.37
N ALA A 142 5.42 -1.95 2.55
CA ALA A 142 4.16 -1.37 3.03
C ALA A 142 3.30 -2.43 3.71
N ASP A 143 3.19 -3.58 3.11
CA ASP A 143 2.38 -4.67 3.62
C ASP A 143 2.91 -5.20 4.96
N ARG A 144 4.22 -5.33 5.12
CA ARG A 144 4.81 -5.78 6.39
C ARG A 144 4.39 -4.94 7.59
N LYS A 145 4.04 -3.69 7.38
CA LYS A 145 3.53 -2.80 8.43
C LYS A 145 2.09 -3.09 8.83
N SER A 146 1.32 -3.79 7.98
CA SER A 146 -0.08 -4.13 8.29
C SER A 146 -0.21 -5.28 9.27
N VAL A 147 0.82 -6.10 9.41
CA VAL A 147 0.82 -7.30 10.26
C VAL A 147 1.55 -7.10 11.60
N VAL A 148 1.86 -5.86 11.92
CA VAL A 148 2.56 -5.51 13.18
C VAL A 148 1.60 -5.10 14.31
#